data_2d3b882cdf9e545751ddb6d10b34f1a4
#
_entry.id   2d3b882cdf9e545751ddb6d10b34f1a4
#
_cell.length_a   1.000
_cell.length_b   1.000
_cell.length_c   1.000
_cell.angle_alpha   90.00
_cell.angle_beta   90.00
_cell.angle_gamma   90.00
#
_symmetry.space_group_name_H-M   'P 1'
#
loop_
_entity.id
_entity.type
_entity.pdbx_description
1 polymer ?
#
loop_
_entity_poly.entity_id
_entity_poly.type
_entity_poly.pdbx_seq_one_letter_code
_entity_poly.pdbx_strand_id
1 'polypeptide(L)'
;MQKCGANVCFCGAIFVLLHHQRYSFMHRITIFKRTTKKDGSIKLRFRLRDGRAVDLYHKSDIVADLRSLDKFTDEGKLKPKVSVYDKELLADITEVITAMDSAYSDMRDKGISLTSENFEQAIDKILHPDKVARAESRTLLARFERFAQNGYRDGVFGVICSRQYEVIRKELQRFLIINKVEDILPIDFTADMLMELALFFRDEYQYVDRWRHLYVDVAERNIPKERRSQNTVASKMSKLHAFFNDLEDKEEIVKSPFRKLGKERKRVVLKEQYDDPVYLYRDEFLCVLNTDVPETLQETKDAFMLQCAFGCRIGDFQGLTMEKVTVSPDGIPYIHYLPQKTKRELRSEVETPIMRYALDIIKKYRFSFRVLNYVSGKTGYNSKIKDLLEYCRIDRMCKVFDETVGDNTYKPLYKLGSSKLCRKTHVDMMNKVQVNQYAAGLHSVGSDAVNRYTHLELRDRFLLMCAAFGQPEYKVNSNLEIIEDIKL
;
A
#
# COMPACT_ATOMS: atom_id res chain seq x y z
N MET A 1 -45.90 29.72 45.02
CA MET A 1 -46.20 29.19 46.37
C MET A 1 -46.33 27.70 46.21
N GLN A 2 -45.51 26.91 46.63
CA GLN A 2 -45.00 26.37 47.84
C GLN A 2 -43.75 25.49 47.53
N LYS A 3 -42.72 25.73 48.31
CA LYS A 3 -41.50 24.89 48.37
C LYS A 3 -41.83 23.56 49.04
N CYS A 4 -41.33 22.45 48.50
CA CYS A 4 -41.07 21.26 49.28
C CYS A 4 -39.64 20.80 49.04
N GLY A 5 -38.85 20.83 50.10
CA GLY A 5 -37.46 20.44 50.11
C GLY A 5 -37.30 18.91 50.02
N ALA A 6 -36.35 18.49 49.26
CA ALA A 6 -35.91 17.10 49.22
C ALA A 6 -34.69 16.93 50.13
N ASN A 7 -34.88 16.28 51.24
CA ASN A 7 -33.82 15.67 52.04
C ASN A 7 -33.18 14.52 51.26
N VAL A 8 -31.96 14.70 50.86
CA VAL A 8 -31.15 13.62 50.27
C VAL A 8 -30.60 12.77 51.40
N CYS A 9 -31.23 11.63 51.61
CA CYS A 9 -30.72 10.60 52.50
C CYS A 9 -29.58 9.82 51.85
N PHE A 10 -28.41 9.90 52.44
CA PHE A 10 -27.17 9.18 52.08
C PHE A 10 -27.30 7.68 52.48
N CYS A 11 -28.19 6.92 51.89
CA CYS A 11 -28.35 5.47 52.05
C CYS A 11 -28.41 4.69 50.73
N GLY A 12 -28.07 5.35 49.59
CA GLY A 12 -28.27 4.74 48.26
C GLY A 12 -27.15 3.81 47.77
N ALA A 13 -25.95 3.82 48.35
CA ALA A 13 -24.83 3.06 47.78
C ALA A 13 -24.81 1.56 48.16
N ILE A 14 -25.51 1.16 49.22
CA ILE A 14 -25.54 -0.27 49.65
C ILE A 14 -26.69 -1.03 48.97
N PHE A 15 -27.71 -0.35 48.49
CA PHE A 15 -28.88 -0.98 47.84
C PHE A 15 -28.69 -1.24 46.33
N VAL A 16 -27.74 -0.61 45.68
CA VAL A 16 -27.44 -0.86 44.25
C VAL A 16 -26.79 -2.22 44.04
N LEU A 17 -26.07 -2.75 45.00
CA LEU A 17 -25.50 -4.11 44.95
C LEU A 17 -26.53 -5.24 45.10
N LEU A 18 -27.76 -4.95 45.49
CA LEU A 18 -28.82 -5.94 45.66
C LEU A 18 -30.00 -5.80 44.67
N HIS A 19 -30.07 -4.75 43.86
CA HIS A 19 -31.19 -4.48 42.96
C HIS A 19 -30.92 -4.65 41.47
N HIS A 20 -29.73 -5.10 41.06
CA HIS A 20 -29.45 -5.57 39.70
C HIS A 20 -29.84 -7.06 39.50
N GLN A 21 -30.67 -7.60 40.37
CA GLN A 21 -31.23 -8.97 40.34
C GLN A 21 -32.58 -9.07 39.66
N ARG A 22 -32.79 -8.47 38.48
CA ARG A 22 -33.96 -8.85 37.66
C ARG A 22 -33.56 -8.86 36.19
N TYR A 23 -33.39 -10.07 35.67
CA TYR A 23 -33.07 -10.49 34.32
C TYR A 23 -31.58 -10.77 34.06
N SER A 24 -31.07 -11.92 34.55
CA SER A 24 -30.03 -12.69 33.88
C SER A 24 -29.84 -14.04 34.54
N PHE A 25 -29.59 -15.07 33.80
CA PHE A 25 -29.14 -16.39 34.25
C PHE A 25 -27.96 -16.24 35.22
N MET A 26 -28.11 -16.83 36.44
CA MET A 26 -27.28 -16.49 37.59
C MET A 26 -25.90 -17.14 37.52
N HIS A 27 -24.93 -16.48 36.89
CA HIS A 27 -23.56 -16.78 37.20
C HIS A 27 -23.15 -16.15 38.55
N ARG A 28 -22.26 -16.79 39.28
CA ARG A 28 -21.84 -16.37 40.61
C ARG A 28 -20.34 -16.15 40.67
N ILE A 29 -19.94 -14.96 41.09
CA ILE A 29 -18.52 -14.67 41.38
C ILE A 29 -18.25 -14.85 42.87
N THR A 30 -17.16 -15.54 43.19
CA THR A 30 -16.71 -15.80 44.55
C THR A 30 -15.23 -15.49 44.70
N ILE A 31 -14.85 -15.02 45.88
CA ILE A 31 -13.49 -14.60 46.21
C ILE A 31 -12.80 -15.70 47.04
N PHE A 32 -11.55 -15.99 46.72
CA PHE A 32 -10.75 -16.96 47.46
C PHE A 32 -9.33 -16.41 47.70
N LYS A 33 -8.68 -16.95 48.73
CA LYS A 33 -7.25 -16.75 48.95
C LYS A 33 -6.43 -17.44 47.85
N ARG A 34 -5.49 -16.70 47.24
CA ARG A 34 -4.55 -17.24 46.26
C ARG A 34 -3.24 -17.65 46.93
N THR A 35 -2.59 -16.70 47.60
CA THR A 35 -1.32 -16.90 48.25
C THR A 35 -1.26 -16.05 49.54
N THR A 36 -0.45 -16.47 50.53
CA THR A 36 -0.13 -15.63 51.68
C THR A 36 1.30 -15.16 51.50
N LYS A 37 1.50 -13.86 51.66
CA LYS A 37 2.85 -13.25 51.69
C LYS A 37 3.52 -13.45 53.08
N LYS A 38 4.84 -13.20 53.16
CA LYS A 38 5.62 -13.32 54.41
C LYS A 38 5.15 -12.35 55.51
N ASP A 39 4.55 -11.22 55.12
CA ASP A 39 3.99 -10.20 56.01
C ASP A 39 2.55 -10.54 56.52
N GLY A 40 2.02 -11.69 56.15
CA GLY A 40 0.67 -12.13 56.52
C GLY A 40 -0.43 -11.61 55.61
N SER A 41 -0.13 -10.72 54.64
CA SER A 41 -1.09 -10.29 53.66
C SER A 41 -1.40 -11.40 52.66
N ILE A 42 -2.57 -11.36 52.02
CA ILE A 42 -3.00 -12.37 51.07
C ILE A 42 -3.25 -11.75 49.68
N LYS A 43 -2.91 -12.47 48.62
CA LYS A 43 -3.39 -12.18 47.28
C LYS A 43 -4.74 -12.86 47.06
N LEU A 44 -5.64 -12.15 46.38
CA LEU A 44 -6.99 -12.65 46.06
C LEU A 44 -7.01 -13.33 44.70
N ARG A 45 -7.94 -14.28 44.54
CA ARG A 45 -8.38 -14.81 43.25
C ARG A 45 -9.91 -14.84 43.23
N PHE A 46 -10.44 -14.69 42.06
CA PHE A 46 -11.87 -14.69 41.80
C PHE A 46 -12.25 -15.93 40.99
N ARG A 47 -13.47 -16.42 41.21
CA ARG A 47 -14.03 -17.58 40.53
C ARG A 47 -15.42 -17.24 40.05
N LEU A 48 -15.65 -17.34 38.74
CA LEU A 48 -16.97 -17.22 38.12
C LEU A 48 -17.51 -18.61 37.81
N ARG A 49 -18.72 -18.90 38.27
CA ARG A 49 -19.43 -20.15 37.94
C ARG A 49 -20.80 -19.83 37.33
N ASP A 50 -21.14 -20.51 36.23
CA ASP A 50 -22.46 -20.52 35.65
C ASP A 50 -22.92 -21.97 35.43
N GLY A 51 -23.84 -22.41 36.30
CA GLY A 51 -24.24 -23.80 36.35
C GLY A 51 -23.11 -24.78 36.64
N ARG A 52 -23.12 -25.94 35.95
CA ARG A 52 -22.06 -26.96 36.00
C ARG A 52 -21.07 -26.85 34.84
N ALA A 53 -21.41 -26.10 33.81
CA ALA A 53 -20.67 -26.06 32.56
C ALA A 53 -19.55 -25.00 32.53
N VAL A 54 -19.69 -23.93 33.33
CA VAL A 54 -18.73 -22.83 33.34
C VAL A 54 -18.08 -22.72 34.70
N ASP A 55 -16.75 -22.77 34.72
CA ASP A 55 -15.91 -22.62 35.90
C ASP A 55 -14.62 -21.90 35.54
N LEU A 56 -14.61 -20.59 35.68
CA LEU A 56 -13.53 -19.68 35.21
C LEU A 56 -12.89 -18.99 36.42
N TYR A 57 -11.61 -18.76 36.35
CA TYR A 57 -10.82 -18.14 37.42
C TYR A 57 -10.08 -16.92 36.88
N HIS A 58 -9.98 -15.90 37.75
CA HIS A 58 -9.13 -14.73 37.55
C HIS A 58 -8.12 -14.61 38.68
N LYS A 59 -6.84 -14.45 38.33
CA LYS A 59 -5.70 -14.29 39.27
C LYS A 59 -5.42 -12.81 39.49
N SER A 60 -6.12 -12.21 40.43
CA SER A 60 -5.94 -10.80 40.78
C SER A 60 -4.60 -10.53 41.48
N ASP A 61 -4.07 -9.32 41.28
CA ASP A 61 -2.92 -8.80 42.05
C ASP A 61 -3.34 -8.02 43.31
N ILE A 62 -4.64 -7.98 43.61
CA ILE A 62 -5.16 -7.35 44.81
C ILE A 62 -4.54 -8.04 46.03
N VAL A 63 -3.97 -7.22 46.92
CA VAL A 63 -3.40 -7.64 48.21
C VAL A 63 -4.34 -7.14 49.30
N ALA A 64 -4.79 -8.05 50.14
CA ALA A 64 -5.67 -7.74 51.25
C ALA A 64 -5.07 -8.20 52.58
N ASP A 65 -5.35 -7.44 53.67
CA ASP A 65 -5.13 -7.91 55.03
C ASP A 65 -6.28 -8.89 55.39
N LEU A 66 -5.94 -10.01 56.02
CA LEU A 66 -6.97 -10.95 56.56
C LEU A 66 -7.96 -10.29 57.48
N ARG A 67 -7.59 -9.21 58.16
CA ARG A 67 -8.50 -8.45 59.05
C ARG A 67 -9.62 -7.72 58.29
N SER A 68 -9.38 -7.40 56.99
CA SER A 68 -10.36 -6.72 56.12
C SER A 68 -11.36 -7.69 55.45
N LEU A 69 -11.20 -8.99 55.68
CA LEU A 69 -11.98 -10.05 55.04
C LEU A 69 -12.55 -11.02 56.10
N ASP A 70 -13.81 -11.45 55.87
CA ASP A 70 -14.45 -12.52 56.62
C ASP A 70 -14.45 -13.82 55.84
N LYS A 71 -14.16 -14.93 56.50
CA LYS A 71 -14.35 -16.27 55.98
C LYS A 71 -15.88 -16.56 55.87
N PHE A 72 -16.33 -16.86 54.66
CA PHE A 72 -17.77 -16.97 54.39
C PHE A 72 -18.29 -18.40 54.44
N THR A 73 -17.46 -19.39 54.14
CA THR A 73 -17.82 -20.83 54.14
C THR A 73 -16.59 -21.69 54.47
N ASP A 74 -16.84 -22.97 54.74
CA ASP A 74 -15.77 -23.98 54.96
C ASP A 74 -14.94 -24.20 53.69
N GLU A 75 -15.49 -23.92 52.52
CA GLU A 75 -14.73 -23.93 51.24
C GLU A 75 -13.71 -22.78 51.08
N GLY A 76 -13.55 -21.91 52.09
CA GLY A 76 -12.61 -20.83 52.08
C GLY A 76 -13.02 -19.61 51.26
N LYS A 77 -14.31 -19.46 50.94
CA LYS A 77 -14.84 -18.25 50.32
C LYS A 77 -14.71 -17.07 51.28
N LEU A 78 -14.33 -15.92 50.71
CA LEU A 78 -14.08 -14.66 51.44
C LEU A 78 -15.12 -13.63 51.01
N LYS A 79 -15.43 -12.70 51.93
CA LYS A 79 -16.19 -11.46 51.60
C LYS A 79 -15.50 -10.27 52.29
N PRO A 80 -15.58 -9.07 51.69
CA PRO A 80 -15.14 -7.86 52.37
C PRO A 80 -15.94 -7.61 53.61
N LYS A 81 -15.29 -7.24 54.75
CA LYS A 81 -15.98 -6.72 55.93
C LYS A 81 -16.62 -5.40 55.60
N VAL A 82 -17.89 -5.23 55.97
CA VAL A 82 -18.65 -4.00 55.78
C VAL A 82 -18.18 -2.86 56.69
N SER A 83 -17.28 -3.13 57.63
CA SER A 83 -16.65 -2.11 58.48
C SER A 83 -15.66 -1.28 57.63
N VAL A 84 -16.02 -0.21 57.39
CA VAL A 84 -15.76 1.05 56.77
C VAL A 84 -14.27 1.50 56.54
N TYR A 85 -13.28 0.74 56.93
CA TYR A 85 -11.89 1.25 56.96
C TYR A 85 -11.05 1.00 55.73
N ASP A 86 -11.52 0.15 54.80
CA ASP A 86 -10.76 -0.20 53.60
C ASP A 86 -11.60 0.02 52.33
N LYS A 87 -11.91 1.31 52.11
CA LYS A 87 -12.71 1.71 50.92
C LYS A 87 -12.00 1.41 49.60
N GLU A 88 -10.65 1.49 49.57
CA GLU A 88 -9.83 1.20 48.40
C GLU A 88 -9.91 -0.29 48.04
N LEU A 89 -9.71 -1.18 49.04
CA LEU A 89 -9.86 -2.62 48.81
C LEU A 89 -11.24 -3.01 48.28
N LEU A 90 -12.31 -2.36 48.79
CA LEU A 90 -13.68 -2.62 48.34
C LEU A 90 -13.85 -2.12 46.89
N ALA A 91 -13.30 -1.00 46.55
CA ALA A 91 -13.32 -0.45 45.19
C ALA A 91 -12.59 -1.38 44.21
N ASP A 92 -11.39 -1.80 44.54
CA ASP A 92 -10.59 -2.73 43.74
C ASP A 92 -11.30 -4.07 43.52
N ILE A 93 -11.87 -4.64 44.55
CA ILE A 93 -12.68 -5.88 44.47
C ILE A 93 -13.88 -5.68 43.56
N THR A 94 -14.58 -4.56 43.69
CA THR A 94 -15.78 -4.24 42.88
C THR A 94 -15.40 -4.05 41.41
N GLU A 95 -14.28 -3.39 41.13
CA GLU A 95 -13.75 -3.20 39.79
C GLU A 95 -13.48 -4.55 39.10
N VAL A 96 -12.78 -5.48 39.78
CA VAL A 96 -12.52 -6.82 39.24
C VAL A 96 -13.79 -7.60 39.00
N ILE A 97 -14.78 -7.56 39.94
CA ILE A 97 -16.05 -8.24 39.76
C ILE A 97 -16.80 -7.69 38.55
N THR A 98 -16.85 -6.38 38.40
CA THR A 98 -17.49 -5.71 37.25
C THR A 98 -16.82 -6.06 35.94
N ALA A 99 -15.48 -6.10 35.92
CA ALA A 99 -14.70 -6.51 34.74
C ALA A 99 -14.97 -7.98 34.36
N MET A 100 -15.06 -8.88 35.33
CA MET A 100 -15.39 -10.29 35.11
C MET A 100 -16.80 -10.47 34.57
N ASP A 101 -17.78 -9.77 35.11
CA ASP A 101 -19.19 -9.79 34.62
C ASP A 101 -19.28 -9.30 33.18
N SER A 102 -18.63 -8.18 32.90
CA SER A 102 -18.58 -7.58 31.54
C SER A 102 -17.89 -8.50 30.56
N ALA A 103 -16.72 -9.04 30.89
CA ALA A 103 -15.96 -9.98 30.06
C ALA A 103 -16.76 -11.24 29.75
N TYR A 104 -17.43 -11.83 30.77
CA TYR A 104 -18.26 -13.01 30.61
C TYR A 104 -19.44 -12.76 29.67
N SER A 105 -20.18 -11.66 29.91
CA SER A 105 -21.33 -11.28 29.08
C SER A 105 -20.91 -11.04 27.61
N ASP A 106 -19.83 -10.28 27.38
CA ASP A 106 -19.32 -9.97 26.05
C ASP A 106 -18.87 -11.24 25.29
N MET A 107 -18.14 -12.14 25.96
CA MET A 107 -17.71 -13.41 25.37
C MET A 107 -18.91 -14.28 24.98
N ARG A 108 -19.95 -14.33 25.83
CA ARG A 108 -21.16 -15.10 25.56
C ARG A 108 -21.96 -14.52 24.40
N ASP A 109 -22.14 -13.21 24.35
CA ASP A 109 -22.86 -12.51 23.28
C ASP A 109 -22.18 -12.63 21.92
N LYS A 110 -20.84 -12.65 21.91
CA LYS A 110 -20.03 -12.83 20.70
C LYS A 110 -19.75 -14.28 20.33
N GLY A 111 -20.21 -15.25 21.12
CA GLY A 111 -19.95 -16.68 20.88
C GLY A 111 -18.48 -17.07 21.01
N ILE A 112 -17.69 -16.34 21.79
CA ILE A 112 -16.28 -16.62 22.03
C ILE A 112 -16.17 -17.82 22.97
N SER A 113 -15.25 -18.75 22.72
CA SER A 113 -15.01 -19.93 23.55
C SER A 113 -14.65 -19.51 24.99
N LEU A 114 -15.41 -20.04 25.98
CA LEU A 114 -15.27 -19.73 27.41
C LEU A 114 -14.11 -20.56 28.01
N THR A 115 -12.88 -20.28 27.59
CA THR A 115 -11.67 -20.83 28.17
C THR A 115 -11.09 -19.88 29.22
N SER A 116 -10.30 -20.40 30.18
CA SER A 116 -9.63 -19.57 31.18
C SER A 116 -8.70 -18.56 30.56
N GLU A 117 -8.07 -18.88 29.45
CA GLU A 117 -7.15 -18.02 28.72
C GLU A 117 -7.87 -16.83 28.05
N ASN A 118 -8.92 -17.11 27.27
CA ASN A 118 -9.73 -16.07 26.65
C ASN A 118 -10.39 -15.14 27.69
N PHE A 119 -10.80 -15.73 28.82
CA PHE A 119 -11.43 -14.97 29.90
C PHE A 119 -10.43 -14.03 30.60
N GLU A 120 -9.20 -14.50 30.91
CA GLU A 120 -8.16 -13.65 31.47
C GLU A 120 -7.79 -12.51 30.51
N GLN A 121 -7.65 -12.79 29.20
CA GLN A 121 -7.40 -11.76 28.20
C GLN A 121 -8.51 -10.72 28.12
N ALA A 122 -9.77 -11.16 28.21
CA ALA A 122 -10.92 -10.25 28.20
C ALA A 122 -10.97 -9.35 29.45
N ILE A 123 -10.64 -9.91 30.64
CA ILE A 123 -10.54 -9.15 31.88
C ILE A 123 -9.37 -8.15 31.81
N ASP A 124 -8.19 -8.56 31.33
CA ASP A 124 -7.02 -7.67 31.21
C ASP A 124 -7.33 -6.48 30.27
N LYS A 125 -8.10 -6.69 29.19
CA LYS A 125 -8.55 -5.60 28.31
C LYS A 125 -9.40 -4.56 29.03
N ILE A 126 -10.19 -4.99 30.01
CA ILE A 126 -11.08 -4.10 30.77
C ILE A 126 -10.29 -3.40 31.89
N LEU A 127 -9.52 -4.16 32.67
CA LEU A 127 -8.80 -3.63 33.84
C LEU A 127 -7.56 -2.83 33.46
N HIS A 128 -6.87 -3.21 32.38
CA HIS A 128 -5.60 -2.63 31.97
C HIS A 128 -5.59 -2.22 30.49
N PRO A 129 -6.52 -1.37 30.05
CA PRO A 129 -6.65 -1.00 28.65
C PRO A 129 -5.37 -0.38 28.08
N ASP A 130 -4.67 0.42 28.85
CA ASP A 130 -3.40 1.04 28.44
C ASP A 130 -2.27 0.02 28.26
N LYS A 131 -2.20 -0.99 29.13
CA LYS A 131 -1.20 -2.05 29.04
C LYS A 131 -1.42 -2.91 27.80
N VAL A 132 -2.68 -3.27 27.55
CA VAL A 132 -3.08 -4.04 26.36
C VAL A 132 -2.86 -3.22 25.10
N ALA A 133 -3.29 -1.96 25.07
CA ALA A 133 -3.06 -1.06 23.93
C ALA A 133 -1.55 -0.88 23.64
N ARG A 134 -0.69 -0.77 24.68
CA ARG A 134 0.76 -0.72 24.51
C ARG A 134 1.33 -2.03 23.96
N ALA A 135 0.82 -3.19 24.42
CA ALA A 135 1.24 -4.49 23.89
C ALA A 135 0.81 -4.65 22.41
N GLU A 136 -0.46 -4.39 22.11
CA GLU A 136 -0.99 -4.41 20.74
C GLU A 136 -0.26 -3.43 19.81
N SER A 137 0.15 -2.25 20.31
CA SER A 137 0.91 -1.26 19.53
C SER A 137 2.33 -1.70 19.16
N ARG A 138 2.83 -2.79 19.72
CA ARG A 138 4.19 -3.33 19.46
C ARG A 138 4.19 -4.49 18.47
N THR A 139 3.03 -4.98 18.07
CA THR A 139 2.92 -6.10 17.13
C THR A 139 3.39 -5.70 15.73
N LEU A 140 3.70 -6.70 14.91
CA LEU A 140 4.21 -6.52 13.54
C LEU A 140 3.25 -5.68 12.69
N LEU A 141 1.95 -6.01 12.70
CA LEU A 141 0.94 -5.30 11.90
C LEU A 141 0.75 -3.86 12.38
N ALA A 142 0.69 -3.64 13.69
CA ALA A 142 0.54 -2.29 14.26
C ALA A 142 1.78 -1.42 13.97
N ARG A 143 2.99 -1.99 14.02
CA ARG A 143 4.24 -1.27 13.70
C ARG A 143 4.32 -0.94 12.21
N PHE A 144 3.90 -1.88 11.35
CA PHE A 144 3.86 -1.66 9.90
C PHE A 144 2.86 -0.56 9.52
N GLU A 145 1.68 -0.57 10.12
CA GLU A 145 0.67 0.46 9.94
C GLU A 145 1.19 1.85 10.36
N ARG A 146 1.79 1.93 11.56
CA ARG A 146 2.38 3.18 12.07
C ARG A 146 3.49 3.71 11.18
N PHE A 147 4.35 2.82 10.66
CA PHE A 147 5.39 3.18 9.70
C PHE A 147 4.81 3.82 8.44
N ALA A 148 3.76 3.21 7.87
CA ALA A 148 3.08 3.73 6.68
C ALA A 148 2.40 5.08 6.94
N GLN A 149 1.72 5.23 8.08
CA GLN A 149 1.05 6.47 8.49
C GLN A 149 2.04 7.61 8.73
N ASN A 150 3.13 7.35 9.46
CA ASN A 150 4.17 8.32 9.71
C ASN A 150 4.83 8.76 8.41
N GLY A 151 5.22 7.83 7.55
CA GLY A 151 5.83 8.16 6.26
C GLY A 151 4.92 9.01 5.36
N TYR A 152 3.61 8.83 5.43
CA TYR A 152 2.65 9.70 4.74
C TYR A 152 2.55 11.08 5.40
N ARG A 153 2.38 11.14 6.72
CA ARG A 153 2.27 12.39 7.48
C ARG A 153 3.52 13.27 7.30
N ASP A 154 4.70 12.65 7.38
CA ASP A 154 5.99 13.33 7.29
C ASP A 154 6.40 13.64 5.82
N GLY A 155 5.52 13.33 4.86
CA GLY A 155 5.73 13.61 3.45
C GLY A 155 6.77 12.74 2.74
N VAL A 156 7.28 11.70 3.40
CA VAL A 156 8.20 10.71 2.82
C VAL A 156 7.49 9.90 1.74
N PHE A 157 6.23 9.53 2.00
CA PHE A 157 5.40 8.77 1.07
C PHE A 157 4.30 9.66 0.45
N GLY A 158 4.07 9.52 -0.86
CA GLY A 158 2.88 10.07 -1.50
C GLY A 158 1.64 9.17 -1.28
N VAL A 159 0.44 9.69 -1.56
CA VAL A 159 -0.85 9.00 -1.41
C VAL A 159 -0.86 7.59 -2.04
N ILE A 160 -0.29 7.45 -3.24
CA ILE A 160 -0.26 6.15 -3.94
C ILE A 160 0.61 5.14 -3.19
N CYS A 161 1.77 5.59 -2.68
CA CYS A 161 2.67 4.75 -1.92
C CYS A 161 2.03 4.30 -0.59
N SER A 162 1.38 5.22 0.12
CA SER A 162 0.64 4.92 1.36
C SER A 162 -0.44 3.86 1.14
N ARG A 163 -1.23 3.98 0.06
CA ARG A 163 -2.22 2.95 -0.31
C ARG A 163 -1.60 1.59 -0.60
N GLN A 164 -0.40 1.56 -1.18
CA GLN A 164 0.32 0.30 -1.41
C GLN A 164 0.77 -0.36 -0.11
N TYR A 165 1.20 0.43 0.88
CA TYR A 165 1.53 -0.09 2.22
C TYR A 165 0.29 -0.69 2.89
N GLU A 166 -0.87 -0.04 2.79
CA GLU A 166 -2.12 -0.57 3.35
C GLU A 166 -2.52 -1.90 2.70
N VAL A 167 -2.36 -2.04 1.38
CA VAL A 167 -2.60 -3.32 0.69
C VAL A 167 -1.66 -4.40 1.23
N ILE A 168 -0.36 -4.10 1.38
CA ILE A 168 0.63 -5.05 1.90
C ILE A 168 0.31 -5.44 3.36
N ARG A 169 -0.13 -4.49 4.19
CA ARG A 169 -0.56 -4.76 5.58
C ARG A 169 -1.67 -5.81 5.63
N LYS A 170 -2.69 -5.64 4.79
CA LYS A 170 -3.81 -6.59 4.70
C LYS A 170 -3.36 -7.96 4.19
N GLU A 171 -2.45 -7.99 3.23
CA GLU A 171 -1.87 -9.24 2.71
C GLU A 171 -0.99 -9.94 3.77
N LEU A 172 -0.19 -9.18 4.53
CA LEU A 172 0.59 -9.70 5.65
C LEU A 172 -0.32 -10.28 6.74
N GLN A 173 -1.42 -9.60 7.06
CA GLN A 173 -2.42 -10.11 8.00
C GLN A 173 -3.02 -11.44 7.52
N ARG A 174 -3.41 -11.55 6.25
CA ARG A 174 -3.91 -12.81 5.67
C ARG A 174 -2.86 -13.92 5.75
N PHE A 175 -1.60 -13.61 5.44
CA PHE A 175 -0.50 -14.56 5.55
C PHE A 175 -0.37 -15.12 6.96
N LEU A 176 -0.41 -14.28 7.99
CA LEU A 176 -0.33 -14.71 9.39
C LEU A 176 -1.51 -15.63 9.75
N ILE A 177 -2.75 -15.22 9.42
CA ILE A 177 -3.96 -16.00 9.71
C ILE A 177 -3.92 -17.37 9.02
N ILE A 178 -3.56 -17.41 7.73
CA ILE A 178 -3.50 -18.66 6.95
C ILE A 178 -2.47 -19.65 7.53
N ASN A 179 -1.36 -19.12 8.03
CA ASN A 179 -0.32 -19.94 8.67
C ASN A 179 -0.59 -20.20 10.17
N LYS A 180 -1.77 -19.79 10.69
CA LYS A 180 -2.16 -19.94 12.09
C LYS A 180 -1.18 -19.28 13.07
N VAL A 181 -0.58 -18.19 12.66
CA VAL A 181 0.33 -17.37 13.46
C VAL A 181 -0.46 -16.15 13.92
N GLU A 182 -0.44 -15.88 15.22
CA GLU A 182 -0.98 -14.62 15.75
C GLU A 182 -0.13 -13.43 15.32
N ASP A 183 -0.62 -12.20 15.53
CA ASP A 183 0.16 -11.00 15.25
C ASP A 183 1.36 -10.92 16.21
N ILE A 184 2.52 -11.27 15.71
CA ILE A 184 3.77 -11.43 16.45
C ILE A 184 4.51 -10.09 16.62
N LEU A 185 5.55 -10.10 17.46
CA LEU A 185 6.49 -8.98 17.51
C LEU A 185 7.38 -8.96 16.26
N PRO A 186 7.82 -7.78 15.79
CA PRO A 186 8.72 -7.68 14.63
C PRO A 186 10.03 -8.48 14.78
N ILE A 187 10.54 -8.65 16.01
CA ILE A 187 11.75 -9.41 16.29
C ILE A 187 11.59 -10.92 16.03
N ASP A 188 10.35 -11.42 16.14
CA ASP A 188 10.02 -12.84 15.95
C ASP A 188 9.76 -13.18 14.48
N PHE A 189 9.68 -12.16 13.60
CA PHE A 189 9.52 -12.39 12.17
C PHE A 189 10.85 -12.83 11.54
N THR A 190 10.93 -14.11 11.21
CA THR A 190 12.18 -14.76 10.80
C THR A 190 12.48 -14.56 9.30
N ALA A 191 13.72 -14.89 8.90
CA ALA A 191 14.11 -14.89 7.49
C ALA A 191 13.37 -15.98 6.68
N ASP A 192 13.02 -17.09 7.32
CA ASP A 192 12.24 -18.16 6.66
C ASP A 192 10.79 -17.72 6.45
N MET A 193 10.16 -17.10 7.44
CA MET A 193 8.83 -16.48 7.28
C MET A 193 8.82 -15.41 6.18
N LEU A 194 9.91 -14.67 6.01
CA LEU A 194 10.05 -13.70 4.92
C LEU A 194 10.04 -14.38 3.55
N MET A 195 10.70 -15.54 3.40
CA MET A 195 10.68 -16.32 2.17
C MET A 195 9.27 -16.90 1.90
N GLU A 196 8.62 -17.43 2.93
CA GLU A 196 7.24 -17.94 2.82
C GLU A 196 6.26 -16.82 2.45
N LEU A 197 6.42 -15.63 3.00
CA LEU A 197 5.63 -14.46 2.63
C LEU A 197 5.83 -14.06 1.16
N ALA A 198 7.06 -14.15 0.64
CA ALA A 198 7.33 -13.87 -0.76
C ALA A 198 6.63 -14.90 -1.68
N LEU A 199 6.64 -16.18 -1.30
CA LEU A 199 5.90 -17.24 -1.99
C LEU A 199 4.38 -17.01 -1.90
N PHE A 200 3.89 -16.64 -0.72
CA PHE A 200 2.48 -16.29 -0.54
C PHE A 200 2.07 -15.10 -1.43
N PHE A 201 2.85 -14.03 -1.47
CA PHE A 201 2.56 -12.91 -2.38
C PHE A 201 2.48 -13.33 -3.84
N ARG A 202 3.34 -14.26 -4.26
CA ARG A 202 3.34 -14.78 -5.62
C ARG A 202 2.10 -15.60 -5.92
N ASP A 203 1.75 -16.51 -5.03
CA ASP A 203 0.79 -17.59 -5.24
C ASP A 203 -0.51 -17.38 -4.42
N GLU A 204 -0.80 -16.15 -3.94
CA GLU A 204 -1.97 -15.83 -3.08
C GLU A 204 -3.30 -16.28 -3.70
N TYR A 205 -3.42 -16.30 -5.04
CA TYR A 205 -4.64 -16.74 -5.73
C TYR A 205 -5.08 -18.17 -5.35
N GLN A 206 -4.16 -19.05 -4.96
CA GLN A 206 -4.45 -20.44 -4.56
C GLN A 206 -5.20 -20.53 -3.22
N TYR A 207 -5.13 -19.49 -2.41
CA TYR A 207 -5.73 -19.45 -1.08
C TYR A 207 -7.13 -18.83 -1.08
N VAL A 208 -7.51 -18.08 -2.14
CA VAL A 208 -8.72 -17.27 -2.18
C VAL A 208 -9.99 -18.09 -1.93
N ASP A 209 -10.17 -19.21 -2.62
CA ASP A 209 -11.39 -20.01 -2.48
C ASP A 209 -11.53 -20.64 -1.11
N ARG A 210 -10.44 -21.19 -0.59
CA ARG A 210 -10.41 -21.83 0.74
C ARG A 210 -10.61 -20.86 1.89
N TRP A 211 -10.15 -19.62 1.72
CA TRP A 211 -10.15 -18.56 2.77
C TRP A 211 -10.99 -17.36 2.34
N ARG A 212 -12.10 -17.59 1.62
CA ARG A 212 -12.94 -16.52 1.03
C ARG A 212 -13.33 -15.43 2.01
N HIS A 213 -13.57 -15.77 3.28
CA HIS A 213 -13.93 -14.83 4.33
C HIS A 213 -12.84 -13.77 4.62
N LEU A 214 -11.57 -14.04 4.31
CA LEU A 214 -10.47 -13.06 4.45
C LEU A 214 -10.41 -12.02 3.32
N TYR A 215 -11.24 -12.17 2.30
CA TYR A 215 -11.29 -11.32 1.10
C TYR A 215 -12.58 -10.52 0.97
N VAL A 216 -13.46 -10.54 2.00
CA VAL A 216 -14.76 -9.85 1.95
C VAL A 216 -14.59 -8.34 1.73
N ASP A 217 -13.59 -7.72 2.35
CA ASP A 217 -13.30 -6.29 2.22
C ASP A 217 -12.42 -5.95 1.01
N VAL A 218 -12.11 -6.93 0.15
CA VAL A 218 -11.32 -6.73 -1.05
C VAL A 218 -12.25 -6.58 -2.24
N ALA A 219 -12.15 -5.45 -2.95
CA ALA A 219 -12.93 -5.26 -4.17
C ALA A 219 -12.65 -6.40 -5.17
N GLU A 220 -13.68 -6.94 -5.81
CA GLU A 220 -13.62 -8.11 -6.69
C GLU A 220 -12.50 -8.03 -7.75
N ARG A 221 -12.29 -6.84 -8.34
CA ARG A 221 -11.21 -6.58 -9.31
C ARG A 221 -9.80 -6.70 -8.74
N ASN A 222 -9.63 -6.64 -7.41
CA ASN A 222 -8.35 -6.67 -6.71
C ASN A 222 -8.08 -8.04 -6.06
N ILE A 223 -9.05 -8.95 -6.09
CA ILE A 223 -8.86 -10.33 -5.62
C ILE A 223 -7.88 -11.01 -6.59
N PRO A 224 -6.79 -11.64 -6.10
CA PRO A 224 -5.86 -12.35 -6.96
C PRO A 224 -6.55 -13.51 -7.68
N LYS A 225 -6.45 -13.55 -9.02
CA LYS A 225 -7.03 -14.61 -9.87
C LYS A 225 -5.97 -15.51 -10.50
N GLU A 226 -4.73 -15.06 -10.50
CA GLU A 226 -3.59 -15.74 -11.10
C GLU A 226 -2.29 -15.42 -10.35
N ARG A 227 -1.23 -16.10 -10.69
CA ARG A 227 0.11 -15.91 -10.14
C ARG A 227 0.59 -14.48 -10.43
N ARG A 228 1.12 -13.81 -9.41
CA ARG A 228 1.69 -12.47 -9.59
C ARG A 228 3.11 -12.55 -10.16
N SER A 229 3.43 -11.55 -10.98
CA SER A 229 4.76 -11.40 -11.56
C SER A 229 5.84 -11.16 -10.51
N GLN A 230 7.08 -11.57 -10.84
CA GLN A 230 8.25 -11.34 -10.00
C GLN A 230 8.42 -9.85 -9.62
N ASN A 231 8.15 -8.93 -10.53
CA ASN A 231 8.26 -7.49 -10.27
C ASN A 231 7.23 -6.99 -9.25
N THR A 232 6.03 -7.57 -9.25
CA THR A 232 5.01 -7.28 -8.23
C THR A 232 5.46 -7.76 -6.85
N VAL A 233 5.99 -8.97 -6.76
CA VAL A 233 6.54 -9.53 -5.52
C VAL A 233 7.73 -8.71 -5.03
N ALA A 234 8.71 -8.44 -5.88
CA ALA A 234 9.89 -7.63 -5.54
C ALA A 234 9.51 -6.23 -5.06
N SER A 235 8.52 -5.59 -5.68
CA SER A 235 8.02 -4.27 -5.24
C SER A 235 7.41 -4.31 -3.84
N LYS A 236 6.63 -5.37 -3.51
CA LYS A 236 6.07 -5.56 -2.16
C LYS A 236 7.16 -5.84 -1.14
N MET A 237 8.10 -6.73 -1.48
CA MET A 237 9.23 -7.08 -0.62
C MET A 237 10.17 -5.90 -0.38
N SER A 238 10.36 -5.00 -1.36
CA SER A 238 11.12 -3.77 -1.19
C SER A 238 10.49 -2.82 -0.16
N LYS A 239 9.16 -2.76 -0.09
CA LYS A 239 8.45 -1.98 0.94
C LYS A 239 8.59 -2.58 2.35
N LEU A 240 8.51 -3.90 2.45
CA LEU A 240 8.80 -4.60 3.71
C LEU A 240 10.27 -4.42 4.12
N HIS A 241 11.20 -4.43 3.16
CA HIS A 241 12.61 -4.16 3.40
C HIS A 241 12.83 -2.76 4.00
N ALA A 242 12.17 -1.73 3.44
CA ALA A 242 12.22 -0.37 3.99
C ALA A 242 11.68 -0.31 5.43
N PHE A 243 10.57 -0.99 5.70
CA PHE A 243 10.00 -1.09 7.05
C PHE A 243 10.95 -1.76 8.06
N PHE A 244 11.51 -2.92 7.72
CA PHE A 244 12.44 -3.61 8.62
C PHE A 244 13.77 -2.88 8.81
N ASN A 245 14.22 -2.10 7.83
CA ASN A 245 15.37 -1.22 7.99
C ASN A 245 15.06 -0.07 8.96
N ASP A 246 13.87 0.54 8.86
CA ASP A 246 13.42 1.58 9.81
C ASP A 246 13.36 1.06 11.26
N LEU A 247 12.91 -0.19 11.46
CA LEU A 247 12.92 -0.81 12.78
C LEU A 247 14.34 -1.09 13.30
N GLU A 248 15.27 -1.47 12.42
CA GLU A 248 16.68 -1.68 12.77
C GLU A 248 17.35 -0.33 13.10
N ASP A 249 17.11 0.70 12.30
CA ASP A 249 17.64 2.06 12.52
C ASP A 249 17.11 2.69 13.81
N LYS A 250 15.92 2.30 14.27
CA LYS A 250 15.31 2.71 15.55
C LYS A 250 15.68 1.80 16.73
N GLU A 251 16.54 0.82 16.50
CA GLU A 251 16.96 -0.16 17.51
C GLU A 251 15.80 -1.00 18.10
N GLU A 252 14.66 -1.09 17.41
CA GLU A 252 13.53 -1.91 17.81
C GLU A 252 13.76 -3.40 17.53
N ILE A 253 14.61 -3.70 16.54
CA ILE A 253 15.14 -5.02 16.25
C ILE A 253 16.65 -4.95 16.09
N VAL A 254 17.35 -5.98 16.52
CA VAL A 254 18.83 -6.03 16.43
C VAL A 254 19.31 -6.13 14.98
N LYS A 255 18.57 -6.87 14.14
CA LYS A 255 18.95 -7.12 12.75
C LYS A 255 17.72 -7.45 11.90
N SER A 256 17.57 -6.73 10.80
CA SER A 256 16.50 -6.98 9.83
C SER A 256 16.51 -8.43 9.31
N PRO A 257 15.35 -9.09 9.16
CA PRO A 257 15.27 -10.43 8.58
C PRO A 257 15.83 -10.47 7.15
N PHE A 258 15.79 -9.38 6.40
CA PHE A 258 16.43 -9.29 5.08
C PHE A 258 17.96 -9.37 5.16
N ARG A 259 18.58 -8.90 6.23
CA ARG A 259 20.04 -9.04 6.43
C ARG A 259 20.45 -10.45 6.87
N LYS A 260 19.50 -11.20 7.45
CA LYS A 260 19.69 -12.62 7.82
C LYS A 260 19.54 -13.55 6.61
N LEU A 261 18.91 -13.09 5.51
CA LEU A 261 18.87 -13.83 4.26
C LEU A 261 20.27 -13.89 3.62
N GLY A 262 20.67 -15.06 3.17
CA GLY A 262 21.87 -15.21 2.34
C GLY A 262 21.75 -14.39 1.05
N LYS A 263 22.89 -14.00 0.46
CA LYS A 263 22.96 -13.13 -0.72
C LYS A 263 22.07 -13.62 -1.88
N GLU A 264 22.05 -14.91 -2.15
CA GLU A 264 21.26 -15.52 -3.22
C GLU A 264 19.75 -15.44 -2.94
N ARG A 265 19.31 -15.78 -1.72
CA ARG A 265 17.89 -15.68 -1.33
C ARG A 265 17.40 -14.23 -1.38
N LYS A 266 18.21 -13.28 -0.90
CA LYS A 266 17.90 -11.85 -0.98
C LYS A 266 17.72 -11.39 -2.43
N ARG A 267 18.56 -11.88 -3.33
CA ARG A 267 18.49 -11.59 -4.76
C ARG A 267 17.17 -12.10 -5.37
N VAL A 268 16.77 -13.31 -5.06
CA VAL A 268 15.51 -13.90 -5.54
C VAL A 268 14.29 -13.07 -5.10
N VAL A 269 14.29 -12.60 -3.85
CA VAL A 269 13.15 -11.88 -3.27
C VAL A 269 13.04 -10.43 -3.73
N LEU A 270 14.18 -9.74 -3.93
CA LEU A 270 14.21 -8.30 -4.24
C LEU A 270 14.54 -7.97 -5.70
N LYS A 271 14.98 -8.95 -6.49
CA LYS A 271 15.40 -8.68 -7.87
C LYS A 271 14.19 -8.51 -8.76
N GLU A 272 14.11 -7.35 -9.39
CA GLU A 272 13.21 -7.13 -10.50
C GLU A 272 13.75 -7.77 -11.78
N GLN A 273 12.85 -8.26 -12.61
CA GLN A 273 13.14 -8.85 -13.92
C GLN A 273 12.52 -7.96 -15.00
N TYR A 274 13.28 -7.60 -15.98
CA TYR A 274 12.82 -6.76 -17.08
C TYR A 274 13.02 -7.52 -18.39
N ASP A 275 11.97 -7.55 -19.19
CA ASP A 275 12.03 -8.00 -20.57
C ASP A 275 12.78 -6.98 -21.42
N ASP A 276 13.24 -7.43 -22.59
CA ASP A 276 13.73 -6.53 -23.60
C ASP A 276 12.69 -5.43 -23.91
N PRO A 277 13.11 -4.18 -24.06
CA PRO A 277 12.16 -3.10 -24.28
C PRO A 277 11.47 -3.25 -25.63
N VAL A 278 10.12 -3.33 -25.61
CA VAL A 278 9.30 -3.32 -26.82
C VAL A 278 9.05 -1.87 -27.24
N TYR A 279 9.34 -1.54 -28.50
CA TYR A 279 9.18 -0.23 -29.14
C TYR A 279 8.88 -0.40 -30.62
N LEU A 280 8.37 0.66 -31.30
CA LEU A 280 8.22 0.70 -32.75
C LEU A 280 9.56 1.03 -33.41
N TYR A 281 9.86 0.34 -34.49
CA TYR A 281 10.91 0.78 -35.42
C TYR A 281 10.42 2.01 -36.20
N ARG A 282 11.35 2.73 -36.86
CA ARG A 282 11.01 3.95 -37.59
C ARG A 282 10.01 3.69 -38.73
N ASP A 283 10.19 2.62 -39.47
CA ASP A 283 9.28 2.20 -40.54
C ASP A 283 7.89 1.81 -40.00
N GLU A 284 7.84 1.09 -38.87
CA GLU A 284 6.59 0.78 -38.19
C GLU A 284 5.88 2.05 -37.71
N PHE A 285 6.62 2.99 -37.12
CA PHE A 285 6.08 4.29 -36.73
C PHE A 285 5.52 5.08 -37.92
N LEU A 286 6.28 5.16 -39.02
CA LEU A 286 5.83 5.84 -40.25
C LEU A 286 4.64 5.12 -40.88
N CYS A 287 4.58 3.80 -40.80
CA CYS A 287 3.42 3.03 -41.22
C CYS A 287 2.17 3.46 -40.45
N VAL A 288 2.23 3.52 -39.09
CA VAL A 288 1.10 3.99 -38.27
C VAL A 288 0.75 5.45 -38.59
N LEU A 289 1.74 6.32 -38.76
CA LEU A 289 1.53 7.73 -39.07
C LEU A 289 0.77 7.91 -40.40
N ASN A 290 1.13 7.16 -41.44
CA ASN A 290 0.64 7.33 -42.79
C ASN A 290 -0.58 6.45 -43.14
N THR A 291 -0.95 5.49 -42.29
CA THR A 291 -2.12 4.62 -42.55
C THR A 291 -3.41 5.37 -42.28
N ASP A 292 -4.30 5.43 -43.21
CA ASP A 292 -5.67 5.90 -43.00
C ASP A 292 -6.44 4.91 -42.16
N VAL A 293 -7.01 5.38 -41.07
CA VAL A 293 -7.74 4.56 -40.09
C VAL A 293 -9.22 4.94 -40.04
N PRO A 294 -10.10 4.00 -39.66
CA PRO A 294 -11.52 4.31 -39.45
C PRO A 294 -11.69 5.41 -38.39
N GLU A 295 -12.80 6.15 -38.49
CA GLU A 295 -13.12 7.23 -37.54
C GLU A 295 -13.07 6.77 -36.09
N THR A 296 -13.47 5.53 -35.79
CA THR A 296 -13.45 4.91 -34.47
C THR A 296 -12.01 4.75 -33.87
N LEU A 297 -10.99 4.76 -34.74
CA LEU A 297 -9.58 4.68 -34.33
C LEU A 297 -8.81 6.00 -34.48
N GLN A 298 -9.42 7.01 -35.13
CA GLN A 298 -8.73 8.24 -35.47
C GLN A 298 -8.23 9.02 -34.23
N GLU A 299 -9.09 9.20 -33.21
CA GLU A 299 -8.67 9.85 -31.95
C GLU A 299 -7.56 9.06 -31.23
N THR A 300 -7.63 7.72 -31.30
CA THR A 300 -6.58 6.86 -30.72
C THR A 300 -5.26 7.04 -31.44
N LYS A 301 -5.28 7.05 -32.77
CA LYS A 301 -4.09 7.29 -33.61
C LYS A 301 -3.48 8.65 -33.28
N ASP A 302 -4.27 9.70 -33.29
CA ASP A 302 -3.81 11.06 -33.03
C ASP A 302 -3.20 11.19 -31.61
N ALA A 303 -3.85 10.63 -30.58
CA ALA A 303 -3.30 10.59 -29.24
C ALA A 303 -2.02 9.77 -29.14
N PHE A 304 -1.94 8.61 -29.79
CA PHE A 304 -0.77 7.75 -29.80
C PHE A 304 0.42 8.44 -30.48
N MET A 305 0.18 9.08 -31.63
CA MET A 305 1.21 9.81 -32.37
C MET A 305 1.71 11.02 -31.59
N LEU A 306 0.84 11.81 -30.96
CA LEU A 306 1.24 12.91 -30.08
C LEU A 306 2.04 12.41 -28.87
N GLN A 307 1.63 11.32 -28.25
CA GLN A 307 2.37 10.76 -27.12
C GLN A 307 3.76 10.25 -27.55
N CYS A 308 3.89 9.70 -28.75
CA CYS A 308 5.17 9.35 -29.35
C CYS A 308 6.02 10.60 -29.61
N ALA A 309 5.44 11.70 -30.10
CA ALA A 309 6.15 12.95 -30.33
C ALA A 309 6.73 13.53 -29.05
N PHE A 310 5.97 13.51 -27.97
CA PHE A 310 6.39 14.12 -26.71
C PHE A 310 7.21 13.18 -25.83
N GLY A 311 7.17 11.87 -26.06
CA GLY A 311 7.90 10.87 -25.26
C GLY A 311 7.51 10.84 -23.78
N CYS A 312 6.44 11.51 -23.37
CA CYS A 312 6.04 11.67 -21.98
C CYS A 312 5.27 10.46 -21.43
N ARG A 313 5.19 10.35 -20.09
CA ARG A 313 4.36 9.33 -19.45
C ARG A 313 2.89 9.68 -19.64
N ILE A 314 2.01 8.68 -19.67
CA ILE A 314 0.56 8.89 -19.85
C ILE A 314 -0.04 9.87 -18.83
N GLY A 315 0.42 9.87 -17.58
CA GLY A 315 -0.05 10.82 -16.56
C GLY A 315 0.35 12.26 -16.87
N ASP A 316 1.56 12.46 -17.40
CA ASP A 316 2.05 13.77 -17.83
C ASP A 316 1.33 14.21 -19.12
N PHE A 317 1.16 13.27 -20.09
CA PHE A 317 0.47 13.49 -21.34
C PHE A 317 -0.96 14.01 -21.15
N GLN A 318 -1.73 13.38 -20.26
CA GLN A 318 -3.11 13.79 -19.94
C GLN A 318 -3.20 15.17 -19.25
N GLY A 319 -2.09 15.66 -18.71
CA GLY A 319 -2.02 16.98 -18.06
C GLY A 319 -1.49 18.09 -18.96
N LEU A 320 -1.25 17.83 -20.26
CA LEU A 320 -0.78 18.84 -21.19
C LEU A 320 -1.94 19.78 -21.64
N THR A 321 -1.61 21.05 -21.80
CA THR A 321 -2.55 22.11 -22.26
C THR A 321 -1.83 23.04 -23.23
N MET A 322 -2.57 23.85 -23.97
CA MET A 322 -1.97 24.85 -24.87
C MET A 322 -1.15 25.92 -24.16
N GLU A 323 -1.44 26.22 -22.91
CA GLU A 323 -0.65 27.14 -22.08
C GLU A 323 0.81 26.70 -21.92
N LYS A 324 1.10 25.42 -22.15
CA LYS A 324 2.41 24.82 -22.09
C LYS A 324 3.14 24.79 -23.44
N VAL A 325 2.50 25.31 -24.49
CA VAL A 325 3.09 25.42 -25.83
C VAL A 325 3.66 26.83 -25.98
N THR A 326 4.92 26.88 -26.35
CA THR A 326 5.66 28.16 -26.54
C THR A 326 6.44 28.08 -27.86
N VAL A 327 6.80 29.22 -28.42
CA VAL A 327 7.65 29.34 -29.59
C VAL A 327 8.98 29.97 -29.18
N SER A 328 10.09 29.33 -29.53
CA SER A 328 11.43 29.88 -29.30
C SER A 328 11.71 31.10 -30.16
N PRO A 329 12.73 31.92 -29.83
CA PRO A 329 13.17 33.02 -30.70
C PRO A 329 13.50 32.57 -32.12
N ASP A 330 13.97 31.33 -32.31
CA ASP A 330 14.31 30.73 -33.62
C ASP A 330 13.08 30.22 -34.38
N GLY A 331 11.84 30.40 -33.85
CA GLY A 331 10.61 29.95 -34.47
C GLY A 331 10.31 28.45 -34.27
N ILE A 332 10.93 27.80 -33.31
CA ILE A 332 10.71 26.37 -33.00
C ILE A 332 9.59 26.27 -31.95
N PRO A 333 8.45 25.64 -32.26
CA PRO A 333 7.42 25.37 -31.27
C PRO A 333 7.85 24.23 -30.35
N TYR A 334 7.61 24.38 -29.04
CA TYR A 334 7.91 23.34 -28.07
C TYR A 334 6.87 23.34 -26.96
N ILE A 335 6.74 22.19 -26.29
CA ILE A 335 5.91 22.01 -25.11
C ILE A 335 6.81 21.86 -23.88
N HIS A 336 6.46 22.56 -22.80
CA HIS A 336 7.18 22.47 -21.53
C HIS A 336 6.28 21.97 -20.41
N TYR A 337 6.78 21.12 -19.55
CA TYR A 337 6.04 20.58 -18.42
C TYR A 337 6.94 20.01 -17.33
N LEU A 338 6.46 20.03 -16.08
CA LEU A 338 7.14 19.41 -14.95
C LEU A 338 6.61 17.97 -14.76
N PRO A 339 7.44 16.91 -14.94
CA PRO A 339 7.00 15.54 -14.81
C PRO A 339 6.48 15.22 -13.41
N GLN A 340 5.25 14.70 -13.30
CA GLN A 340 4.57 14.46 -12.01
C GLN A 340 5.33 13.47 -11.12
N LYS A 341 5.91 12.41 -11.70
CA LYS A 341 6.60 11.36 -10.94
C LYS A 341 7.89 11.85 -10.28
N THR A 342 8.62 12.76 -10.92
CA THR A 342 9.92 13.27 -10.46
C THR A 342 9.86 14.71 -9.95
N LYS A 343 8.66 15.28 -9.83
CA LYS A 343 8.44 16.67 -9.38
C LYS A 343 9.08 17.00 -8.04
N ARG A 344 9.21 16.00 -7.15
CA ARG A 344 9.84 16.18 -5.84
C ARG A 344 11.37 16.25 -5.90
N GLU A 345 11.96 15.55 -6.87
CA GLU A 345 13.40 15.38 -7.02
C GLU A 345 13.99 16.36 -8.04
N LEU A 346 13.28 16.56 -9.16
CA LEU A 346 13.70 17.44 -10.24
C LEU A 346 12.77 18.64 -10.33
N ARG A 347 13.32 19.82 -10.09
CA ARG A 347 12.59 21.10 -10.21
C ARG A 347 12.65 21.69 -11.64
N SER A 348 13.37 21.04 -12.55
CA SER A 348 13.51 21.48 -13.94
C SER A 348 12.36 20.99 -14.80
N GLU A 349 11.82 21.86 -15.63
CA GLU A 349 10.86 21.50 -16.65
C GLU A 349 11.53 20.72 -17.78
N VAL A 350 10.74 19.85 -18.40
CA VAL A 350 11.13 19.16 -19.64
C VAL A 350 10.59 19.98 -20.80
N GLU A 351 11.49 20.36 -21.72
CA GLU A 351 11.15 21.04 -22.95
C GLU A 351 11.25 20.05 -24.10
N THR A 352 10.18 19.86 -24.87
CA THR A 352 10.14 18.94 -26.00
C THR A 352 9.68 19.69 -27.24
N PRO A 353 10.50 19.78 -28.30
CA PRO A 353 10.12 20.36 -29.59
C PRO A 353 8.88 19.66 -30.16
N ILE A 354 8.06 20.40 -30.87
CA ILE A 354 6.87 19.89 -31.55
C ILE A 354 7.23 19.62 -33.00
N MET A 355 7.20 18.35 -33.40
CA MET A 355 7.43 17.96 -34.81
C MET A 355 6.24 18.34 -35.68
N ARG A 356 6.43 18.43 -37.01
CA ARG A 356 5.43 18.89 -37.97
C ARG A 356 4.10 18.15 -37.84
N TYR A 357 4.10 16.83 -37.92
CA TYR A 357 2.86 16.04 -37.80
C TYR A 357 2.14 16.25 -36.46
N ALA A 358 2.90 16.48 -35.38
CA ALA A 358 2.31 16.74 -34.07
C ALA A 358 1.62 18.10 -34.02
N LEU A 359 2.20 19.13 -34.66
CA LEU A 359 1.57 20.43 -34.84
C LEU A 359 0.27 20.31 -35.67
N ASP A 360 0.28 19.53 -36.74
CA ASP A 360 -0.88 19.32 -37.60
C ASP A 360 -2.03 18.62 -36.84
N ILE A 361 -1.71 17.66 -35.99
CA ILE A 361 -2.69 17.05 -35.08
C ILE A 361 -3.25 18.09 -34.11
N ILE A 362 -2.42 18.91 -33.47
CA ILE A 362 -2.84 19.96 -32.54
C ILE A 362 -3.80 20.95 -33.26
N LYS A 363 -3.45 21.35 -34.46
CA LYS A 363 -4.31 22.23 -35.30
C LYS A 363 -5.64 21.57 -35.65
N LYS A 364 -5.66 20.28 -36.02
CA LYS A 364 -6.87 19.49 -36.30
C LYS A 364 -7.88 19.56 -35.15
N TYR A 365 -7.41 19.56 -33.91
CA TYR A 365 -8.23 19.69 -32.70
C TYR A 365 -8.40 21.14 -32.24
N ARG A 366 -8.21 22.12 -33.14
CA ARG A 366 -8.38 23.55 -32.88
C ARG A 366 -7.61 24.04 -31.65
N PHE A 367 -6.39 23.57 -31.48
CA PHE A 367 -5.51 23.89 -30.37
C PHE A 367 -6.08 23.54 -28.97
N SER A 368 -7.10 22.69 -28.89
CA SER A 368 -7.77 22.40 -27.62
C SER A 368 -7.19 21.22 -26.85
N PHE A 369 -6.21 20.50 -27.39
CA PHE A 369 -5.71 19.24 -26.82
C PHE A 369 -6.83 18.25 -26.40
N ARG A 370 -8.00 18.35 -27.04
CA ARG A 370 -9.16 17.51 -26.73
C ARG A 370 -8.82 16.00 -26.76
N VAL A 371 -7.97 15.61 -27.70
CA VAL A 371 -7.53 14.23 -27.85
C VAL A 371 -6.73 13.73 -26.63
N LEU A 372 -6.13 14.63 -25.84
CA LEU A 372 -5.39 14.30 -24.63
C LEU A 372 -6.29 13.92 -23.44
N ASN A 373 -7.54 14.30 -23.50
CA ASN A 373 -8.57 13.97 -22.50
C ASN A 373 -9.32 12.68 -22.86
N TYR A 374 -8.61 11.73 -23.49
CA TYR A 374 -9.20 10.47 -23.93
C TYR A 374 -9.94 9.77 -22.78
N VAL A 375 -11.27 9.69 -22.89
CA VAL A 375 -12.21 9.43 -21.80
C VAL A 375 -12.19 7.98 -21.31
N SER A 376 -11.70 7.05 -22.10
CA SER A 376 -11.72 5.61 -21.79
C SER A 376 -10.78 5.19 -20.67
N GLY A 377 -10.09 6.14 -20.02
CA GLY A 377 -9.08 5.84 -19.00
C GLY A 377 -7.87 5.06 -19.57
N LYS A 378 -6.91 4.75 -18.72
CA LYS A 378 -5.68 4.06 -19.16
C LYS A 378 -5.94 2.69 -19.79
N THR A 379 -6.87 1.92 -19.24
CA THR A 379 -7.17 0.57 -19.73
C THR A 379 -7.82 0.62 -21.10
N GLY A 380 -8.82 1.48 -21.30
CA GLY A 380 -9.46 1.68 -22.58
C GLY A 380 -8.49 2.18 -23.66
N TYR A 381 -7.64 3.14 -23.33
CA TYR A 381 -6.62 3.64 -24.25
C TYR A 381 -5.64 2.54 -24.67
N ASN A 382 -5.13 1.72 -23.71
CA ASN A 382 -4.24 0.62 -24.06
C ASN A 382 -4.91 -0.45 -24.92
N SER A 383 -6.20 -0.73 -24.73
CA SER A 383 -6.95 -1.64 -25.60
C SER A 383 -7.03 -1.09 -27.01
N LYS A 384 -7.42 0.17 -27.15
CA LYS A 384 -7.51 0.85 -28.46
C LYS A 384 -6.16 0.98 -29.17
N ILE A 385 -5.05 1.13 -28.46
CA ILE A 385 -3.72 1.08 -29.06
C ILE A 385 -3.45 -0.29 -29.68
N LYS A 386 -3.89 -1.38 -29.06
CA LYS A 386 -3.75 -2.72 -29.65
C LYS A 386 -4.56 -2.86 -30.93
N ASP A 387 -5.82 -2.41 -30.91
CA ASP A 387 -6.70 -2.41 -32.07
C ASP A 387 -6.10 -1.56 -33.22
N LEU A 388 -5.50 -0.39 -32.90
CA LEU A 388 -4.83 0.48 -33.86
C LEU A 388 -3.62 -0.22 -34.50
N LEU A 389 -2.74 -0.79 -33.69
CA LEU A 389 -1.53 -1.45 -34.19
C LEU A 389 -1.86 -2.70 -34.99
N GLU A 390 -2.89 -3.44 -34.60
CA GLU A 390 -3.40 -4.58 -35.37
C GLU A 390 -3.94 -4.14 -36.73
N TYR A 391 -4.75 -3.07 -36.77
CA TYR A 391 -5.25 -2.49 -38.01
C TYR A 391 -4.12 -2.05 -38.95
N CYS A 392 -3.06 -1.43 -38.39
CA CYS A 392 -1.87 -1.03 -39.13
C CYS A 392 -0.93 -2.21 -39.44
N ARG A 393 -1.29 -3.45 -39.11
CA ARG A 393 -0.50 -4.67 -39.34
C ARG A 393 0.93 -4.62 -38.72
N ILE A 394 1.03 -4.07 -37.52
CA ILE A 394 2.27 -4.05 -36.77
C ILE A 394 2.39 -5.38 -35.99
N ASP A 395 2.76 -6.42 -36.70
CA ASP A 395 2.71 -7.82 -36.23
C ASP A 395 4.10 -8.44 -35.94
N ARG A 396 5.16 -7.63 -35.95
CA ARG A 396 6.50 -8.08 -35.60
C ARG A 396 6.51 -8.87 -34.29
N MET A 397 7.09 -10.07 -34.32
CA MET A 397 7.20 -10.94 -33.16
C MET A 397 8.22 -10.40 -32.15
N CYS A 398 7.77 -10.16 -30.95
CA CYS A 398 8.58 -9.69 -29.83
C CYS A 398 8.71 -10.78 -28.78
N LYS A 399 9.94 -10.97 -28.29
CA LYS A 399 10.23 -11.87 -27.18
C LYS A 399 9.76 -11.23 -25.87
N VAL A 400 8.98 -11.96 -25.08
CA VAL A 400 8.49 -11.56 -23.76
C VAL A 400 8.54 -12.75 -22.82
N PHE A 401 8.79 -12.49 -21.55
CA PHE A 401 8.72 -13.54 -20.55
C PHE A 401 7.25 -13.81 -20.17
N ASP A 402 6.84 -15.05 -20.21
CA ASP A 402 5.50 -15.47 -19.78
C ASP A 402 5.57 -16.09 -18.39
N GLU A 403 5.05 -15.37 -17.40
CA GLU A 403 5.06 -15.76 -15.99
C GLU A 403 4.27 -17.07 -15.75
N THR A 404 3.31 -17.38 -16.61
CA THR A 404 2.47 -18.58 -16.48
C THR A 404 3.24 -19.84 -16.88
N VAL A 405 4.04 -19.71 -17.95
CA VAL A 405 4.89 -20.79 -18.47
C VAL A 405 6.24 -20.83 -17.75
N GLY A 406 6.68 -19.68 -17.21
CA GLY A 406 7.99 -19.53 -16.58
C GLY A 406 9.15 -19.46 -17.58
N ASP A 407 8.86 -19.15 -18.85
CA ASP A 407 9.86 -19.08 -19.94
C ASP A 407 9.51 -17.96 -20.93
N ASN A 408 10.45 -17.70 -21.85
CA ASN A 408 10.26 -16.73 -22.91
C ASN A 408 9.29 -17.25 -23.97
N THR A 409 8.38 -16.40 -24.39
CA THR A 409 7.44 -16.66 -25.49
C THR A 409 7.52 -15.50 -26.50
N TYR A 410 6.96 -15.69 -27.69
CA TYR A 410 6.90 -14.68 -28.73
C TYR A 410 5.46 -14.23 -28.92
N LYS A 411 5.23 -12.92 -28.86
CA LYS A 411 3.91 -12.30 -29.10
C LYS A 411 4.03 -11.22 -30.16
N PRO A 412 3.02 -11.09 -31.08
CA PRO A 412 3.05 -9.99 -32.05
C PRO A 412 2.95 -8.65 -31.33
N LEU A 413 3.66 -7.62 -31.85
CA LEU A 413 3.81 -6.32 -31.19
C LEU A 413 2.45 -5.67 -30.88
N TYR A 414 1.47 -5.77 -31.77
CA TYR A 414 0.15 -5.19 -31.51
C TYR A 414 -0.48 -5.69 -30.20
N LYS A 415 -0.29 -6.96 -29.80
CA LYS A 415 -0.78 -7.48 -28.50
C LYS A 415 -0.08 -6.87 -27.30
N LEU A 416 1.11 -6.32 -27.48
CA LEU A 416 1.91 -5.66 -26.45
C LEU A 416 1.69 -4.14 -26.41
N GLY A 417 0.85 -3.61 -27.34
CA GLY A 417 0.52 -2.20 -27.44
C GLY A 417 0.03 -1.60 -26.12
N SER A 418 0.62 -0.48 -25.74
CA SER A 418 0.22 0.29 -24.56
C SER A 418 0.80 1.70 -24.62
N SER A 419 0.31 2.61 -23.80
CA SER A 419 0.84 3.97 -23.65
C SER A 419 2.34 4.03 -23.27
N LYS A 420 2.89 2.96 -22.71
CA LYS A 420 4.34 2.85 -22.45
C LYS A 420 5.16 2.69 -23.72
N LEU A 421 4.55 2.10 -24.76
CA LEU A 421 5.19 1.92 -26.08
C LEU A 421 5.59 3.27 -26.69
N CYS A 422 4.73 4.29 -26.58
CA CYS A 422 5.00 5.63 -27.10
C CYS A 422 6.32 6.21 -26.57
N ARG A 423 6.50 6.17 -25.25
CA ARG A 423 7.73 6.68 -24.62
C ARG A 423 8.95 5.84 -24.97
N LYS A 424 8.81 4.50 -25.00
CA LYS A 424 9.92 3.60 -25.37
C LYS A 424 10.34 3.84 -26.82
N THR A 425 9.38 4.02 -27.73
CA THR A 425 9.63 4.37 -29.14
C THR A 425 10.38 5.70 -29.27
N HIS A 426 9.92 6.74 -28.58
CA HIS A 426 10.59 8.05 -28.59
C HIS A 426 12.03 7.93 -28.12
N VAL A 427 12.25 7.29 -26.96
CA VAL A 427 13.59 7.14 -26.38
C VAL A 427 14.50 6.32 -27.29
N ASP A 428 14.03 5.22 -27.89
CA ASP A 428 14.81 4.38 -28.79
C ASP A 428 15.22 5.16 -30.05
N MET A 429 14.28 5.88 -30.69
CA MET A 429 14.57 6.69 -31.87
C MET A 429 15.59 7.78 -31.59
N MET A 430 15.46 8.48 -30.45
CA MET A 430 16.41 9.52 -30.06
C MET A 430 17.78 8.94 -29.74
N ASN A 431 17.86 7.79 -29.09
CA ASN A 431 19.13 7.13 -28.79
C ASN A 431 19.91 6.69 -30.08
N LYS A 432 19.19 6.41 -31.18
CA LYS A 432 19.82 6.00 -32.45
C LYS A 432 20.45 7.15 -33.20
N VAL A 433 19.99 8.38 -33.03
CA VAL A 433 20.52 9.57 -33.69
C VAL A 433 21.50 10.36 -32.83
N GLN A 434 21.42 10.19 -31.51
CA GLN A 434 22.33 10.85 -30.59
C GLN A 434 23.70 10.21 -30.68
N VAL A 435 24.77 11.04 -30.81
CA VAL A 435 26.15 10.56 -30.81
C VAL A 435 26.43 9.82 -29.51
N ASN A 436 26.76 8.55 -29.62
CA ASN A 436 27.12 7.74 -28.46
C ASN A 436 28.51 8.18 -27.97
N GLN A 437 28.52 8.84 -26.80
CA GLN A 437 29.77 9.34 -26.19
C GLN A 437 30.73 8.22 -25.78
N TYR A 438 30.22 7.00 -25.57
CA TYR A 438 31.08 5.82 -25.35
C TYR A 438 31.81 5.40 -26.61
N ALA A 439 31.16 5.53 -27.78
CA ALA A 439 31.81 5.30 -29.06
C ALA A 439 32.90 6.33 -29.38
N ALA A 440 32.78 7.54 -28.81
CA ALA A 440 33.83 8.56 -28.90
C ALA A 440 35.02 8.29 -27.96
N GLY A 441 35.00 7.22 -27.17
CA GLY A 441 36.11 6.81 -26.30
C GLY A 441 36.36 7.70 -25.08
N LEU A 442 35.41 8.59 -24.77
CA LEU A 442 35.58 9.58 -23.69
C LEU A 442 35.26 9.05 -22.28
N HIS A 443 34.42 8.01 -22.18
CA HIS A 443 33.99 7.46 -20.90
C HIS A 443 33.69 5.95 -20.98
N SER A 444 33.77 5.28 -19.82
CA SER A 444 33.41 3.87 -19.70
C SER A 444 31.88 3.68 -19.69
N VAL A 445 31.40 2.54 -20.17
CA VAL A 445 29.98 2.16 -20.19
C VAL A 445 29.39 2.22 -18.76
N GLY A 446 28.27 2.91 -18.60
CA GLY A 446 27.56 3.03 -17.31
C GLY A 446 27.93 4.26 -16.46
N SER A 447 28.74 5.18 -16.96
CA SER A 447 29.06 6.43 -16.28
C SER A 447 27.97 7.49 -16.50
N ASP A 448 27.20 7.84 -15.46
CA ASP A 448 26.22 8.94 -15.48
C ASP A 448 26.88 10.35 -15.44
N ALA A 449 28.18 10.41 -15.23
CA ALA A 449 28.93 11.67 -15.12
C ALA A 449 28.86 12.49 -16.41
N VAL A 450 28.80 11.83 -17.56
CA VAL A 450 28.75 12.48 -18.90
C VAL A 450 27.48 13.31 -19.06
N ASN A 451 26.34 12.85 -18.53
CA ASN A 451 25.06 13.54 -18.63
C ASN A 451 25.07 14.93 -17.96
N ARG A 452 26.05 15.20 -17.10
CA ARG A 452 26.24 16.51 -16.43
C ARG A 452 26.94 17.53 -17.31
N TYR A 453 27.62 17.09 -18.37
CA TYR A 453 28.41 17.95 -19.26
C TYR A 453 27.79 18.16 -20.64
N THR A 454 26.72 17.43 -20.95
CA THR A 454 26.00 17.54 -22.22
C THR A 454 24.71 18.31 -22.02
N HIS A 455 24.66 19.53 -22.52
CA HIS A 455 23.43 20.30 -22.66
C HIS A 455 23.10 20.37 -24.16
N LEU A 456 21.93 19.82 -24.54
CA LEU A 456 21.38 19.98 -25.87
C LEU A 456 20.44 21.18 -25.86
N GLU A 457 20.75 22.19 -26.68
CA GLU A 457 19.84 23.30 -26.88
C GLU A 457 18.53 22.84 -27.53
N LEU A 458 17.49 23.64 -27.42
CA LEU A 458 16.17 23.30 -27.99
C LEU A 458 16.26 23.05 -29.51
N ARG A 459 17.05 23.87 -30.20
CA ARG A 459 17.28 23.74 -31.64
C ARG A 459 17.93 22.39 -32.00
N ASP A 460 19.00 22.01 -31.30
CA ASP A 460 19.71 20.75 -31.56
C ASP A 460 18.76 19.56 -31.32
N ARG A 461 17.97 19.62 -30.24
CA ARG A 461 16.97 18.63 -29.94
C ARG A 461 15.90 18.54 -31.01
N PHE A 462 15.46 19.66 -31.57
CA PHE A 462 14.51 19.70 -32.68
C PHE A 462 15.06 19.01 -33.93
N LEU A 463 16.29 19.36 -34.35
CA LEU A 463 16.95 18.77 -35.50
C LEU A 463 17.11 17.24 -35.35
N LEU A 464 17.61 16.81 -34.18
CA LEU A 464 17.73 15.39 -33.86
C LEU A 464 16.37 14.65 -33.90
N MET A 465 15.33 15.27 -33.39
CA MET A 465 13.96 14.70 -33.42
C MET A 465 13.44 14.60 -34.85
N CYS A 466 13.61 15.64 -35.66
CA CYS A 466 13.22 15.59 -37.08
C CYS A 466 13.96 14.46 -37.82
N ALA A 467 15.26 14.34 -37.64
CA ALA A 467 16.05 13.26 -38.20
C ALA A 467 15.62 11.88 -37.72
N ALA A 468 15.42 11.70 -36.42
CA ALA A 468 15.04 10.42 -35.81
C ALA A 468 13.67 9.91 -36.33
N PHE A 469 12.70 10.81 -36.44
CA PHE A 469 11.32 10.49 -36.81
C PHE A 469 11.04 10.66 -38.31
N GLY A 470 12.04 11.08 -39.12
CA GLY A 470 11.86 11.29 -40.56
C GLY A 470 10.87 12.42 -40.85
N GLN A 471 10.97 13.51 -40.12
CA GLN A 471 10.07 14.66 -40.25
C GLN A 471 10.81 15.87 -40.81
N PRO A 472 10.14 16.73 -41.59
CA PRO A 472 10.72 17.96 -42.09
C PRO A 472 11.01 18.95 -40.96
N GLU A 473 12.04 19.75 -41.14
CA GLU A 473 12.29 20.91 -40.31
C GLU A 473 11.35 22.04 -40.74
N TYR A 474 10.92 22.86 -39.79
CA TYR A 474 10.02 23.98 -40.06
C TYR A 474 10.14 25.04 -38.99
N LYS A 475 9.66 26.24 -39.29
CA LYS A 475 9.54 27.33 -38.31
C LYS A 475 8.12 27.88 -38.28
N VAL A 476 7.74 28.42 -37.15
CA VAL A 476 6.44 29.05 -36.95
C VAL A 476 6.59 30.46 -36.39
N ASN A 477 5.54 31.29 -36.62
CA ASN A 477 5.39 32.56 -35.92
C ASN A 477 4.75 32.35 -34.50
N SER A 478 4.55 33.42 -33.76
CA SER A 478 3.92 33.40 -32.44
C SER A 478 2.51 32.80 -32.40
N ASN A 479 1.82 32.80 -33.55
CA ASN A 479 0.48 32.20 -33.70
C ASN A 479 0.51 30.74 -34.13
N LEU A 480 1.69 30.11 -34.11
CA LEU A 480 1.92 28.74 -34.59
C LEU A 480 1.61 28.55 -36.10
N GLU A 481 1.59 29.60 -36.88
CA GLU A 481 1.50 29.52 -38.35
C GLU A 481 2.88 29.24 -38.92
N ILE A 482 2.96 28.34 -39.90
CA ILE A 482 4.20 27.96 -40.53
C ILE A 482 4.68 29.08 -41.43
N ILE A 483 5.89 29.57 -41.16
CA ILE A 483 6.56 30.65 -41.93
C ILE A 483 7.68 30.12 -42.77
N GLU A 484 8.27 28.96 -42.45
CA GLU A 484 9.32 28.32 -43.19
C GLU A 484 9.14 26.80 -43.12
N ASP A 485 9.16 26.09 -44.22
CA ASP A 485 9.02 24.65 -44.35
C ASP A 485 10.22 24.13 -45.15
N ILE A 486 11.17 23.53 -44.45
CA ILE A 486 12.39 22.99 -45.07
C ILE A 486 12.10 21.54 -45.43
N LYS A 487 11.85 21.27 -46.70
CA LYS A 487 11.64 19.89 -47.19
C LYS A 487 12.95 19.10 -47.03
N LEU A 488 12.80 17.87 -46.53
CA LEU A 488 13.90 16.88 -46.48
C LEU A 488 14.39 16.55 -47.87
#